data_7265c667f50cf1ff6a5edd149a0e7f45
#
_entry.id   7265c667f50cf1ff6a5edd149a0e7f45
#
_cell.length_a   1.000
_cell.length_b   1.000
_cell.length_c   1.000
_cell.angle_alpha   90.00
_cell.angle_beta   90.00
_cell.angle_gamma   90.00
#
_symmetry.space_group_name_H-M   'P 1'
#
loop_
_entity.id
_entity.type
_entity.pdbx_description
1 polymer ?
#
loop_
_entity_poly.entity_id
_entity_poly.type
_entity_poly.pdbx_seq_one_letter_code
_entity_poly.pdbx_strand_id
1 'polypeptide(L)'
;MKINSSYQLGEEEKTNILSIKDENDINNDEEKHIEQMQILKEEDKNKLLISPEEQFKNNPNYRFFTFLGIKFCKIGNTLTCNFDPKNNNAPKICIGPHWYLAIVSNLLITVLVSSMYVFLVESNSPIIQKILYIFFGFMVYYFFNTCALINPGIVQNKKRDSENIGYCEICDVYYSPFNKVEHCTMCGICVEKMDHHCIWVGKCVGKKNCFHFYAMLVSIGVVYAYIIFLAFLNYSLKVKNVHKK
;
A
#
# COMPACT_ATOMS: atom_id res chain seq x y z
N MET A 1 67.34 -42.78 -36.30
CA MET A 1 67.28 -42.98 -34.84
C MET A 1 66.29 -41.98 -34.25
N LYS A 2 65.03 -42.38 -34.03
CA LYS A 2 63.99 -41.54 -33.51
C LYS A 2 63.97 -41.64 -31.96
N ILE A 3 64.15 -40.53 -31.28
CA ILE A 3 63.99 -40.45 -29.83
C ILE A 3 62.64 -39.83 -29.58
N ASN A 4 61.64 -40.64 -29.20
CA ASN A 4 60.37 -40.19 -28.63
C ASN A 4 60.60 -40.05 -27.12
N SER A 5 60.61 -38.81 -26.65
CA SER A 5 60.53 -38.51 -25.24
C SER A 5 59.13 -38.05 -24.96
N SER A 6 58.29 -38.96 -24.51
CA SER A 6 56.97 -38.65 -23.91
C SER A 6 57.17 -38.40 -22.40
N TYR A 7 57.16 -37.12 -22.01
CA TYR A 7 57.08 -36.76 -20.63
C TYR A 7 55.63 -37.05 -20.16
N GLN A 8 55.46 -38.05 -19.28
CA GLN A 8 54.26 -38.24 -18.54
C GLN A 8 54.34 -37.34 -17.27
N LEU A 9 53.47 -36.35 -17.19
CA LEU A 9 53.26 -35.57 -15.96
C LEU A 9 52.71 -36.49 -14.88
N GLY A 10 53.30 -36.44 -13.69
CA GLY A 10 52.90 -37.25 -12.55
C GLY A 10 51.47 -36.93 -12.10
N GLU A 11 50.81 -37.90 -11.48
CA GLU A 11 49.41 -37.75 -11.01
C GLU A 11 49.24 -36.59 -10.01
N GLU A 12 50.27 -36.26 -9.23
CA GLU A 12 50.27 -35.10 -8.31
C GLU A 12 50.27 -33.75 -9.04
N GLU A 13 50.93 -33.63 -10.19
CA GLU A 13 50.87 -32.39 -10.99
C GLU A 13 49.52 -32.20 -11.68
N LYS A 14 48.83 -33.28 -12.05
CA LYS A 14 47.47 -33.22 -12.62
C LYS A 14 46.42 -32.82 -11.59
N THR A 15 46.54 -33.31 -10.35
CA THR A 15 45.62 -32.91 -9.26
C THR A 15 45.84 -31.46 -8.85
N ASN A 16 47.04 -30.95 -8.82
CA ASN A 16 47.32 -29.54 -8.56
C ASN A 16 46.81 -28.59 -9.66
N ILE A 17 46.92 -28.98 -10.93
CA ILE A 17 46.41 -28.18 -12.05
C ILE A 17 44.86 -28.15 -12.06
N LEU A 18 44.20 -29.26 -11.67
CA LEU A 18 42.78 -29.34 -11.56
C LEU A 18 42.26 -28.48 -10.38
N SER A 19 42.90 -28.54 -9.20
CA SER A 19 42.53 -27.71 -8.06
C SER A 19 42.70 -26.20 -8.30
N ILE A 20 43.76 -25.79 -9.03
CA ILE A 20 43.99 -24.39 -9.41
C ILE A 20 42.97 -23.91 -10.46
N LYS A 21 42.49 -24.78 -11.36
CA LYS A 21 41.45 -24.43 -12.32
C LYS A 21 40.11 -24.24 -11.63
N ASP A 22 39.74 -25.12 -10.69
CA ASP A 22 38.48 -25.00 -9.95
C ASP A 22 38.46 -23.76 -9.07
N GLU A 23 39.56 -23.37 -8.41
CA GLU A 23 39.66 -22.14 -7.63
C GLU A 23 39.59 -20.87 -8.51
N ASN A 24 40.18 -20.87 -9.70
CA ASN A 24 40.10 -19.73 -10.61
C ASN A 24 38.70 -19.56 -11.25
N ASP A 25 37.98 -20.65 -11.50
CA ASP A 25 36.61 -20.61 -12.01
C ASP A 25 35.63 -20.13 -10.93
N ILE A 26 35.80 -20.54 -9.66
CA ILE A 26 35.03 -20.06 -8.53
C ILE A 26 35.25 -18.55 -8.29
N ASN A 27 36.51 -18.09 -8.32
CA ASN A 27 36.82 -16.68 -8.15
C ASN A 27 36.27 -15.80 -9.29
N ASN A 28 36.30 -16.30 -10.54
CA ASN A 28 35.72 -15.60 -11.69
C ASN A 28 34.19 -15.49 -11.61
N ASP A 29 33.51 -16.48 -11.05
CA ASP A 29 32.05 -16.44 -10.89
C ASP A 29 31.66 -15.54 -9.71
N GLU A 30 32.42 -15.47 -8.63
CA GLU A 30 32.24 -14.52 -7.54
C GLU A 30 32.48 -13.07 -7.99
N GLU A 31 33.53 -12.79 -8.76
CA GLU A 31 33.79 -11.46 -9.33
C GLU A 31 32.65 -11.01 -10.25
N LYS A 32 32.16 -11.86 -11.14
CA LYS A 32 31.00 -11.56 -11.99
C LYS A 32 29.73 -11.31 -11.18
N HIS A 33 29.53 -12.05 -10.10
CA HIS A 33 28.37 -11.87 -9.23
C HIS A 33 28.46 -10.54 -8.47
N ILE A 34 29.64 -10.13 -8.02
CA ILE A 34 29.89 -8.84 -7.37
C ILE A 34 29.68 -7.68 -8.36
N GLU A 35 30.19 -7.81 -9.58
CA GLU A 35 30.01 -6.81 -10.65
C GLU A 35 28.54 -6.65 -11.03
N GLN A 36 27.80 -7.73 -11.18
CA GLN A 36 26.35 -7.70 -11.40
C GLN A 36 25.61 -7.05 -10.24
N MET A 37 25.99 -7.33 -9.00
CA MET A 37 25.40 -6.70 -7.82
C MET A 37 25.72 -5.21 -7.74
N GLN A 38 26.88 -4.77 -8.21
CA GLN A 38 27.26 -3.36 -8.28
C GLN A 38 26.46 -2.63 -9.38
N ILE A 39 26.32 -3.24 -10.56
CA ILE A 39 25.51 -2.71 -11.67
C ILE A 39 24.05 -2.58 -11.25
N LEU A 40 23.48 -3.59 -10.58
CA LEU A 40 22.11 -3.53 -10.06
C LEU A 40 21.92 -2.43 -9.01
N LYS A 41 22.91 -2.24 -8.12
CA LYS A 41 22.88 -1.14 -7.13
C LYS A 41 22.98 0.24 -7.79
N GLU A 42 23.72 0.37 -8.85
CA GLU A 42 23.89 1.63 -9.59
C GLU A 42 22.65 1.95 -10.46
N GLU A 43 22.06 0.92 -11.08
CA GLU A 43 20.76 1.05 -11.75
C GLU A 43 19.64 1.44 -10.77
N ASP A 44 19.58 0.85 -9.58
CA ASP A 44 18.60 1.22 -8.54
C ASP A 44 18.84 2.65 -8.03
N LYS A 45 20.09 3.07 -7.88
CA LYS A 45 20.45 4.43 -7.49
C LYS A 45 20.07 5.46 -8.55
N ASN A 46 20.29 5.14 -9.82
CA ASN A 46 19.90 6.00 -10.95
C ASN A 46 18.38 6.07 -11.11
N LYS A 47 17.66 4.97 -10.83
CA LYS A 47 16.21 4.93 -10.80
C LYS A 47 15.60 5.80 -9.68
N LEU A 48 16.31 5.95 -8.55
CA LEU A 48 15.93 6.83 -7.44
C LEU A 48 16.06 8.33 -7.79
N LEU A 49 16.86 8.69 -8.80
CA LEU A 49 17.12 10.08 -9.21
C LEU A 49 16.14 10.59 -10.27
N ILE A 50 15.39 9.69 -10.92
CA ILE A 50 14.42 10.09 -11.95
C ILE A 50 13.15 10.62 -11.29
N SER A 51 12.73 11.83 -11.65
CA SER A 51 11.47 12.39 -11.16
C SER A 51 10.26 11.60 -11.66
N PRO A 52 9.13 11.58 -10.91
CA PRO A 52 7.90 10.94 -11.37
C PRO A 52 7.42 11.47 -12.73
N GLU A 53 7.62 12.74 -12.98
CA GLU A 53 7.26 13.42 -14.25
C GLU A 53 8.05 12.84 -15.41
N GLU A 54 9.34 12.62 -15.23
CA GLU A 54 10.23 12.09 -16.27
C GLU A 54 9.99 10.59 -16.50
N GLN A 55 9.75 9.84 -15.43
CA GLN A 55 9.44 8.42 -15.50
C GLN A 55 8.15 8.12 -16.28
N PHE A 56 7.15 8.99 -16.20
CA PHE A 56 5.82 8.79 -16.81
C PHE A 56 5.50 9.79 -17.92
N LYS A 57 6.48 10.56 -18.41
CA LYS A 57 6.31 11.64 -19.40
C LYS A 57 5.53 11.22 -20.64
N ASN A 58 5.76 10.01 -21.13
CA ASN A 58 5.17 9.51 -22.37
C ASN A 58 3.88 8.68 -22.15
N ASN A 59 3.35 8.63 -20.93
CA ASN A 59 2.12 7.90 -20.67
C ASN A 59 0.91 8.84 -20.64
N PRO A 60 -0.04 8.72 -21.58
CA PRO A 60 -1.21 9.60 -21.68
C PRO A 60 -2.14 9.54 -20.47
N ASN A 61 -2.03 8.46 -19.67
CA ASN A 61 -2.83 8.28 -18.45
C ASN A 61 -2.30 9.07 -17.25
N TYR A 62 -1.10 9.68 -17.36
CA TYR A 62 -0.45 10.44 -16.29
C TYR A 62 -0.43 11.94 -16.66
N ARG A 63 -1.09 12.78 -15.87
CA ARG A 63 -1.11 14.23 -16.04
C ARG A 63 -0.60 14.90 -14.78
N PHE A 64 0.60 15.49 -14.88
CA PHE A 64 1.25 16.20 -13.77
C PHE A 64 0.84 17.68 -13.76
N PHE A 65 0.65 18.23 -12.56
CA PHE A 65 0.46 19.66 -12.32
C PHE A 65 0.90 20.01 -10.90
N THR A 66 1.19 21.30 -10.68
CA THR A 66 1.59 21.80 -9.36
C THR A 66 0.54 22.78 -8.86
N PHE A 67 0.10 22.59 -7.61
CA PHE A 67 -0.83 23.49 -6.94
C PHE A 67 -0.33 23.79 -5.53
N LEU A 68 -0.20 25.06 -5.15
CA LEU A 68 0.34 25.52 -3.87
C LEU A 68 1.69 24.88 -3.51
N GLY A 69 2.58 24.70 -4.48
CA GLY A 69 3.89 24.07 -4.27
C GLY A 69 3.87 22.56 -4.14
N ILE A 70 2.70 21.92 -4.13
CA ILE A 70 2.55 20.47 -4.06
C ILE A 70 2.41 19.91 -5.46
N LYS A 71 3.20 18.88 -5.78
CA LYS A 71 3.10 18.15 -7.05
C LYS A 71 2.00 17.11 -6.99
N PHE A 72 1.07 17.21 -7.92
CA PHE A 72 -0.02 16.26 -8.12
C PHE A 72 0.15 15.56 -9.45
N CYS A 73 -0.38 14.33 -9.51
CA CYS A 73 -0.55 13.60 -10.75
C CYS A 73 -1.95 13.01 -10.81
N LYS A 74 -2.65 13.25 -11.91
CA LYS A 74 -3.89 12.55 -12.22
C LYS A 74 -3.56 11.27 -12.98
N ILE A 75 -3.88 10.11 -12.40
CA ILE A 75 -3.73 8.78 -13.00
C ILE A 75 -5.14 8.25 -13.26
N GLY A 76 -5.52 8.12 -14.53
CA GLY A 76 -6.92 7.82 -14.88
C GLY A 76 -7.86 8.88 -14.28
N ASN A 77 -8.80 8.45 -13.44
CA ASN A 77 -9.73 9.32 -12.71
C ASN A 77 -9.31 9.59 -11.26
N THR A 78 -8.11 9.14 -10.85
CA THR A 78 -7.60 9.25 -9.49
C THR A 78 -6.56 10.37 -9.39
N LEU A 79 -6.71 11.25 -8.40
CA LEU A 79 -5.72 12.28 -8.09
C LEU A 79 -4.71 11.73 -7.09
N THR A 80 -3.41 11.90 -7.37
CA THR A 80 -2.34 11.36 -6.54
C THR A 80 -1.31 12.43 -6.21
N CYS A 81 -0.67 12.30 -5.04
CA CYS A 81 0.46 13.15 -4.64
C CYS A 81 1.37 12.41 -3.64
N ASN A 82 2.45 13.09 -3.23
CA ASN A 82 3.44 12.57 -2.30
C ASN A 82 4.04 11.24 -2.80
N PHE A 83 4.88 11.34 -3.84
CA PHE A 83 5.53 10.20 -4.48
C PHE A 83 6.72 9.69 -3.65
N ASP A 84 6.88 8.37 -3.56
CA ASP A 84 7.98 7.72 -2.86
C ASP A 84 9.09 7.31 -3.84
N PRO A 85 10.23 8.02 -3.87
CA PRO A 85 11.33 7.69 -4.77
C PRO A 85 11.88 6.28 -4.54
N LYS A 86 11.86 5.81 -3.28
CA LYS A 86 12.35 4.48 -2.89
C LYS A 86 11.45 3.34 -3.39
N ASN A 87 10.19 3.63 -3.68
CA ASN A 87 9.22 2.66 -4.15
C ASN A 87 8.74 3.00 -5.57
N ASN A 88 9.70 3.10 -6.50
CA ASN A 88 9.43 3.34 -7.92
C ASN A 88 8.49 4.54 -8.18
N ASN A 89 8.66 5.61 -7.42
CA ASN A 89 7.79 6.79 -7.45
C ASN A 89 6.29 6.48 -7.27
N ALA A 90 5.96 5.46 -6.47
CA ALA A 90 4.58 5.16 -6.15
C ALA A 90 3.97 6.29 -5.32
N PRO A 91 2.77 6.78 -5.66
CA PRO A 91 2.10 7.80 -4.86
C PRO A 91 1.72 7.22 -3.49
N LYS A 92 1.91 8.01 -2.42
CA LYS A 92 1.48 7.65 -1.06
C LYS A 92 0.03 8.02 -0.84
N ILE A 93 -0.39 9.18 -1.36
CA ILE A 93 -1.73 9.74 -1.21
C ILE A 93 -2.47 9.62 -2.53
N CYS A 94 -3.70 9.11 -2.45
CA CYS A 94 -4.60 8.92 -3.59
C CYS A 94 -6.01 9.33 -3.22
N ILE A 95 -6.59 10.22 -4.01
CA ILE A 95 -7.98 10.68 -3.90
C ILE A 95 -8.73 10.14 -5.12
N GLY A 96 -9.75 9.31 -4.89
CA GLY A 96 -10.52 8.68 -5.96
C GLY A 96 -11.58 9.61 -6.58
N PRO A 97 -12.26 9.15 -7.62
CA PRO A 97 -13.26 9.95 -8.35
C PRO A 97 -14.47 10.32 -7.50
N HIS A 98 -14.84 9.52 -6.50
CA HIS A 98 -15.99 9.76 -5.63
C HIS A 98 -15.59 10.42 -4.30
N TRP A 99 -14.54 11.26 -4.29
CA TRP A 99 -14.03 11.96 -3.11
C TRP A 99 -15.11 12.73 -2.34
N TYR A 100 -16.10 13.28 -3.03
CA TYR A 100 -17.24 13.99 -2.42
C TYR A 100 -18.09 13.06 -1.53
N LEU A 101 -18.25 11.78 -1.89
CA LEU A 101 -18.94 10.81 -1.04
C LEU A 101 -18.13 10.47 0.21
N ALA A 102 -16.81 10.45 0.13
CA ALA A 102 -15.95 10.30 1.30
C ALA A 102 -16.12 11.50 2.27
N ILE A 103 -16.28 12.73 1.76
CA ILE A 103 -16.62 13.91 2.59
C ILE A 103 -18.00 13.75 3.23
N VAL A 104 -19.02 13.37 2.45
CA VAL A 104 -20.36 13.11 2.99
C VAL A 104 -20.34 12.04 4.08
N SER A 105 -19.59 10.94 3.86
CA SER A 105 -19.41 9.88 4.86
C SER A 105 -18.76 10.41 6.15
N ASN A 106 -17.72 11.25 6.05
CA ASN A 106 -17.10 11.90 7.20
C ASN A 106 -18.10 12.78 7.97
N LEU A 107 -18.91 13.56 7.27
CA LEU A 107 -19.95 14.40 7.89
C LEU A 107 -21.00 13.56 8.61
N LEU A 108 -21.46 12.47 7.98
CA LEU A 108 -22.40 11.53 8.60
C LEU A 108 -21.81 10.88 9.85
N ILE A 109 -20.56 10.42 9.81
CA ILE A 109 -19.86 9.88 10.98
C ILE A 109 -19.80 10.94 12.08
N THR A 110 -19.45 12.19 11.75
CA THR A 110 -19.38 13.30 12.71
C THR A 110 -20.72 13.54 13.39
N VAL A 111 -21.80 13.64 12.62
CA VAL A 111 -23.16 13.87 13.15
C VAL A 111 -23.58 12.71 14.05
N LEU A 112 -23.38 11.46 13.62
CA LEU A 112 -23.73 10.28 14.42
C LEU A 112 -22.93 10.19 15.71
N VAL A 113 -21.61 10.35 15.66
CA VAL A 113 -20.76 10.30 16.86
C VAL A 113 -21.11 11.44 17.82
N SER A 114 -21.30 12.67 17.31
CA SER A 114 -21.62 13.82 18.15
C SER A 114 -22.99 13.71 18.78
N SER A 115 -24.02 13.29 18.01
CA SER A 115 -25.39 13.14 18.54
C SER A 115 -25.46 12.06 19.61
N MET A 116 -24.82 10.90 19.38
CA MET A 116 -24.79 9.82 20.37
C MET A 116 -24.02 10.23 21.64
N TYR A 117 -22.98 11.05 21.53
CA TYR A 117 -22.31 11.61 22.69
C TYR A 117 -23.27 12.45 23.54
N VAL A 118 -24.03 13.34 22.94
CA VAL A 118 -25.00 14.22 23.65
C VAL A 118 -26.09 13.40 24.32
N PHE A 119 -26.60 12.34 23.66
CA PHE A 119 -27.69 11.54 24.20
C PHE A 119 -27.28 10.53 25.27
N LEU A 120 -26.09 9.95 25.20
CA LEU A 120 -25.70 8.82 26.02
C LEU A 120 -24.68 9.16 27.08
N VAL A 121 -23.89 10.20 26.88
CA VAL A 121 -22.87 10.62 27.84
C VAL A 121 -23.40 11.80 28.64
N GLU A 122 -24.11 11.50 29.74
CA GLU A 122 -24.62 12.53 30.66
C GLU A 122 -23.47 13.36 31.26
N SER A 123 -23.79 14.60 31.68
CA SER A 123 -22.83 15.50 32.34
C SER A 123 -22.16 14.87 33.56
N ASN A 124 -22.91 14.01 34.29
CA ASN A 124 -22.47 13.30 35.49
C ASN A 124 -21.84 11.95 35.20
N SER A 125 -21.68 11.55 33.94
CA SER A 125 -21.00 10.28 33.58
C SER A 125 -19.54 10.30 34.03
N PRO A 126 -19.00 9.16 34.50
CA PRO A 126 -17.59 9.03 34.84
C PRO A 126 -16.67 9.47 33.69
N ILE A 127 -15.60 10.18 34.05
CA ILE A 127 -14.64 10.68 33.04
C ILE A 127 -14.08 9.59 32.13
N ILE A 128 -13.91 8.37 32.65
CA ILE A 128 -13.44 7.23 31.90
C ILE A 128 -14.39 6.87 30.75
N GLN A 129 -15.70 6.94 30.93
CA GLN A 129 -16.68 6.68 29.87
C GLN A 129 -16.56 7.70 28.73
N LYS A 130 -16.33 8.98 29.08
CA LYS A 130 -16.12 10.07 28.12
C LYS A 130 -14.83 9.84 27.30
N ILE A 131 -13.74 9.47 27.99
CA ILE A 131 -12.45 9.19 27.35
C ILE A 131 -12.58 8.00 26.40
N LEU A 132 -13.19 6.90 26.83
CA LEU A 132 -13.39 5.70 25.99
C LEU A 132 -14.24 6.01 24.76
N TYR A 133 -15.30 6.80 24.90
CA TYR A 133 -16.16 7.19 23.79
C TYR A 133 -15.39 8.00 22.74
N ILE A 134 -14.62 8.99 23.18
CA ILE A 134 -13.79 9.83 22.31
C ILE A 134 -12.73 8.98 21.63
N PHE A 135 -12.09 8.07 22.37
CA PHE A 135 -11.05 7.18 21.84
C PHE A 135 -11.59 6.27 20.72
N PHE A 136 -12.73 5.61 20.94
CA PHE A 136 -13.33 4.74 19.93
C PHE A 136 -13.83 5.53 18.72
N GLY A 137 -14.41 6.71 18.92
CA GLY A 137 -14.79 7.63 17.84
C GLY A 137 -13.58 8.05 17.01
N PHE A 138 -12.46 8.40 17.67
CA PHE A 138 -11.20 8.73 16.99
C PHE A 138 -10.66 7.57 16.15
N MET A 139 -10.77 6.32 16.61
CA MET A 139 -10.36 5.14 15.86
C MET A 139 -11.13 5.03 14.53
N VAL A 140 -12.45 5.25 14.53
CA VAL A 140 -13.26 5.24 13.30
C VAL A 140 -12.76 6.30 12.32
N TYR A 141 -12.55 7.54 12.78
CA TYR A 141 -12.02 8.62 11.95
C TYR A 141 -10.65 8.32 11.39
N TYR A 142 -9.75 7.81 12.22
CA TYR A 142 -8.39 7.51 11.83
C TYR A 142 -8.37 6.47 10.71
N PHE A 143 -9.03 5.34 10.90
CA PHE A 143 -9.02 4.27 9.90
C PHE A 143 -9.80 4.63 8.63
N PHE A 144 -10.92 5.37 8.75
CA PHE A 144 -11.67 5.84 7.60
C PHE A 144 -10.82 6.78 6.74
N ASN A 145 -10.25 7.83 7.31
CA ASN A 145 -9.48 8.82 6.57
C ASN A 145 -8.18 8.23 6.02
N THR A 146 -7.52 7.36 6.78
CA THR A 146 -6.34 6.65 6.30
C THR A 146 -6.69 5.76 5.11
N CYS A 147 -7.77 4.99 5.17
CA CYS A 147 -8.27 4.20 4.05
C CYS A 147 -8.60 5.06 2.83
N ALA A 148 -9.25 6.22 3.04
CA ALA A 148 -9.64 7.14 1.97
C ALA A 148 -8.45 7.84 1.31
N LEU A 149 -7.32 8.02 1.98
CA LEU A 149 -6.17 8.76 1.48
C LEU A 149 -5.02 7.86 0.98
N ILE A 150 -4.75 6.74 1.63
CA ILE A 150 -3.64 5.84 1.25
C ILE A 150 -3.85 5.24 -0.14
N ASN A 151 -2.77 5.10 -0.90
CA ASN A 151 -2.72 4.38 -2.17
C ASN A 151 -3.32 2.96 -2.03
N PRO A 152 -4.32 2.57 -2.84
CA PRO A 152 -4.93 1.24 -2.77
C PRO A 152 -4.02 0.10 -3.24
N GLY A 153 -2.89 0.42 -3.88
CA GLY A 153 -2.00 -0.53 -4.53
C GLY A 153 -2.03 -0.38 -6.05
N ILE A 154 -1.88 0.87 -6.54
CA ILE A 154 -1.84 1.17 -7.98
C ILE A 154 -0.65 0.48 -8.62
N VAL A 155 -0.90 -0.27 -9.69
CA VAL A 155 0.13 -0.94 -10.49
C VAL A 155 0.75 0.07 -11.45
N GLN A 156 2.10 0.12 -11.46
CA GLN A 156 2.86 1.10 -12.27
C GLN A 156 3.96 0.44 -13.14
N ASN A 157 4.03 -0.89 -13.17
CA ASN A 157 5.07 -1.59 -13.90
C ASN A 157 4.83 -1.51 -15.41
N LYS A 158 5.82 -0.97 -16.15
CA LYS A 158 5.77 -0.80 -17.61
C LYS A 158 6.62 -1.78 -18.39
N LYS A 159 7.40 -2.61 -17.70
CA LYS A 159 8.26 -3.60 -18.35
C LYS A 159 7.67 -4.98 -18.19
N ARG A 160 7.61 -5.70 -19.31
CA ARG A 160 7.37 -7.14 -19.31
C ARG A 160 8.63 -7.83 -18.81
N ASP A 161 8.48 -8.68 -17.83
CA ASP A 161 9.53 -9.58 -17.32
C ASP A 161 8.96 -11.00 -17.15
N SER A 162 9.78 -11.93 -16.66
CA SER A 162 9.37 -13.33 -16.47
C SER A 162 8.20 -13.52 -15.52
N GLU A 163 8.00 -12.60 -14.58
CA GLU A 163 6.93 -12.67 -13.57
C GLU A 163 5.70 -11.84 -13.96
N ASN A 164 5.89 -10.76 -14.73
CA ASN A 164 4.83 -9.82 -15.11
C ASN A 164 4.41 -10.02 -16.57
N ILE A 165 3.70 -11.11 -16.82
CA ILE A 165 3.18 -11.48 -18.16
C ILE A 165 1.75 -11.00 -18.42
N GLY A 166 0.97 -10.65 -17.39
CA GLY A 166 -0.32 -10.00 -17.52
C GLY A 166 -0.19 -8.57 -18.00
N TYR A 167 -1.08 -8.10 -18.86
CA TYR A 167 -1.05 -6.74 -19.39
C TYR A 167 -2.44 -6.11 -19.41
N CYS A 168 -2.52 -4.85 -19.07
CA CYS A 168 -3.72 -4.04 -19.18
C CYS A 168 -3.53 -2.97 -20.26
N GLU A 169 -4.25 -3.10 -21.38
CA GLU A 169 -4.17 -2.16 -22.51
C GLU A 169 -4.62 -0.74 -22.12
N ILE A 170 -5.63 -0.63 -21.25
CA ILE A 170 -6.17 0.69 -20.83
C ILE A 170 -5.17 1.47 -20.01
N CYS A 171 -4.47 0.81 -19.08
CA CYS A 171 -3.50 1.47 -18.19
C CYS A 171 -2.08 1.46 -18.73
N ASP A 172 -1.81 0.65 -19.77
CA ASP A 172 -0.47 0.40 -20.31
C ASP A 172 0.50 -0.05 -19.19
N VAL A 173 0.10 -1.10 -18.45
CA VAL A 173 0.90 -1.67 -17.36
C VAL A 173 0.94 -3.19 -17.41
N TYR A 174 2.11 -3.74 -17.05
CA TYR A 174 2.31 -5.17 -16.86
C TYR A 174 2.13 -5.54 -15.39
N TYR A 175 1.65 -6.76 -15.14
CA TYR A 175 1.45 -7.27 -13.78
C TYR A 175 1.63 -8.78 -13.70
N SER A 176 1.93 -9.27 -12.51
CA SER A 176 1.97 -10.71 -12.24
C SER A 176 0.54 -11.26 -12.15
N PRO A 177 0.18 -12.31 -12.91
CA PRO A 177 -1.13 -12.96 -12.82
C PRO A 177 -1.45 -13.49 -11.42
N PHE A 178 -0.42 -13.81 -10.63
CA PHE A 178 -0.57 -14.30 -9.26
C PHE A 178 -1.01 -13.22 -8.27
N ASN A 179 -0.88 -11.94 -8.62
CA ASN A 179 -1.17 -10.81 -7.72
C ASN A 179 -2.63 -10.35 -7.76
N LYS A 180 -3.53 -11.03 -8.47
CA LYS A 180 -4.95 -10.66 -8.61
C LYS A 180 -5.10 -9.16 -8.90
N VAL A 181 -4.50 -8.70 -10.00
CA VAL A 181 -4.63 -7.31 -10.44
C VAL A 181 -5.90 -7.16 -11.25
N GLU A 182 -6.71 -6.17 -10.89
CA GLU A 182 -7.94 -5.85 -11.63
C GLU A 182 -7.95 -4.38 -12.05
N HIS A 183 -8.51 -4.11 -13.24
CA HIS A 183 -8.73 -2.76 -13.72
C HIS A 183 -10.06 -2.23 -13.20
N CYS A 184 -10.01 -1.13 -12.46
CA CYS A 184 -11.20 -0.42 -12.03
C CYS A 184 -11.59 0.65 -13.05
N THR A 185 -12.70 0.47 -13.74
CA THR A 185 -13.20 1.44 -14.74
C THR A 185 -13.57 2.80 -14.12
N MET A 186 -14.08 2.82 -12.88
CA MET A 186 -14.43 4.07 -12.19
C MET A 186 -13.19 4.89 -11.81
N CYS A 187 -12.16 4.23 -11.26
CA CYS A 187 -10.90 4.90 -10.92
C CYS A 187 -9.98 5.09 -12.12
N GLY A 188 -10.16 4.32 -13.21
CA GLY A 188 -9.30 4.33 -14.38
C GLY A 188 -7.87 3.85 -14.10
N ILE A 189 -7.70 2.89 -13.17
CA ILE A 189 -6.41 2.37 -12.72
C ILE A 189 -6.48 0.86 -12.49
N CYS A 190 -5.32 0.19 -12.61
CA CYS A 190 -5.13 -1.18 -12.16
C CYS A 190 -4.71 -1.21 -10.68
N VAL A 191 -5.37 -2.06 -9.90
CA VAL A 191 -5.12 -2.19 -8.45
C VAL A 191 -4.73 -3.62 -8.11
N GLU A 192 -3.63 -3.78 -7.36
CA GLU A 192 -3.14 -5.07 -6.88
C GLU A 192 -4.02 -5.59 -5.73
N LYS A 193 -4.42 -6.87 -5.79
CA LYS A 193 -5.33 -7.51 -4.85
C LYS A 193 -6.56 -6.64 -4.58
N MET A 194 -7.18 -6.19 -5.67
CA MET A 194 -8.40 -5.39 -5.58
C MET A 194 -9.51 -6.21 -4.89
N ASP A 195 -10.09 -5.62 -3.85
CA ASP A 195 -11.27 -6.18 -3.17
C ASP A 195 -12.55 -5.65 -3.85
N HIS A 196 -12.74 -4.33 -3.83
CA HIS A 196 -13.86 -3.68 -4.51
C HIS A 196 -13.60 -2.18 -4.73
N HIS A 197 -14.46 -1.55 -5.54
CA HIS A 197 -14.57 -0.09 -5.59
C HIS A 197 -15.57 0.38 -4.53
N CYS A 198 -15.09 1.07 -3.51
CA CYS A 198 -15.91 1.54 -2.41
C CYS A 198 -16.31 3.01 -2.60
N ILE A 199 -17.58 3.26 -2.91
CA ILE A 199 -18.09 4.62 -3.12
C ILE A 199 -18.02 5.46 -1.84
N TRP A 200 -18.21 4.86 -0.67
CA TRP A 200 -18.17 5.54 0.63
C TRP A 200 -16.76 6.02 1.01
N VAL A 201 -15.74 5.26 0.63
CA VAL A 201 -14.32 5.63 0.77
C VAL A 201 -13.87 6.53 -0.37
N GLY A 202 -14.65 6.56 -1.46
CA GLY A 202 -14.43 7.39 -2.64
C GLY A 202 -13.48 6.78 -3.68
N LYS A 203 -12.97 5.55 -3.47
CA LYS A 203 -12.03 4.86 -4.36
C LYS A 203 -11.98 3.34 -4.12
N CYS A 204 -11.08 2.65 -4.83
CA CYS A 204 -10.83 1.22 -4.64
C CYS A 204 -10.25 0.91 -3.26
N VAL A 205 -10.64 -0.25 -2.74
CA VAL A 205 -9.98 -0.98 -1.65
C VAL A 205 -9.13 -2.08 -2.29
N GLY A 206 -7.85 -2.17 -1.92
CA GLY A 206 -6.91 -3.14 -2.46
C GLY A 206 -5.73 -3.36 -1.52
N LYS A 207 -4.66 -3.98 -1.99
CA LYS A 207 -3.53 -4.49 -1.19
C LYS A 207 -3.04 -3.56 -0.09
N LYS A 208 -2.91 -2.25 -0.37
CA LYS A 208 -2.25 -1.32 0.56
C LYS A 208 -3.20 -0.63 1.55
N ASN A 209 -4.51 -0.55 1.25
CA ASN A 209 -5.50 0.09 2.15
C ASN A 209 -6.55 -0.88 2.70
N CYS A 210 -6.53 -2.15 2.30
CA CYS A 210 -7.47 -3.18 2.75
C CYS A 210 -7.47 -3.35 4.28
N PHE A 211 -6.29 -3.37 4.91
CA PHE A 211 -6.18 -3.42 6.37
C PHE A 211 -6.94 -2.27 7.04
N HIS A 212 -6.78 -1.04 6.55
CA HIS A 212 -7.44 0.13 7.12
C HIS A 212 -8.96 0.09 6.92
N PHE A 213 -9.40 -0.48 5.80
CA PHE A 213 -10.82 -0.69 5.53
C PHE A 213 -11.45 -1.65 6.56
N TYR A 214 -10.86 -2.82 6.78
CA TYR A 214 -11.38 -3.77 7.77
C TYR A 214 -11.23 -3.27 9.20
N ALA A 215 -10.14 -2.58 9.54
CA ALA A 215 -9.95 -1.96 10.85
C ALA A 215 -11.01 -0.88 11.12
N MET A 216 -11.41 -0.11 10.10
CA MET A 216 -12.54 0.82 10.17
C MET A 216 -13.85 0.09 10.49
N LEU A 217 -14.17 -1.00 9.79
CA LEU A 217 -15.38 -1.77 10.03
C LEU A 217 -15.42 -2.35 11.46
N VAL A 218 -14.30 -2.89 11.93
CA VAL A 218 -14.16 -3.37 13.32
C VAL A 218 -14.36 -2.22 14.31
N SER A 219 -13.76 -1.06 14.06
CA SER A 219 -13.90 0.11 14.93
C SER A 219 -15.36 0.61 15.01
N ILE A 220 -16.08 0.59 13.90
CA ILE A 220 -17.52 0.90 13.87
C ILE A 220 -18.31 -0.08 14.74
N GLY A 221 -18.01 -1.39 14.61
CA GLY A 221 -18.63 -2.44 15.44
C GLY A 221 -18.38 -2.24 16.93
N VAL A 222 -17.15 -1.87 17.32
CA VAL A 222 -16.76 -1.58 18.70
C VAL A 222 -17.52 -0.35 19.23
N VAL A 223 -17.58 0.74 18.47
CA VAL A 223 -18.37 1.93 18.84
C VAL A 223 -19.83 1.58 19.05
N TYR A 224 -20.41 0.81 18.13
CA TYR A 224 -21.81 0.39 18.22
C TYR A 224 -22.08 -0.46 19.46
N ALA A 225 -21.21 -1.46 19.74
CA ALA A 225 -21.31 -2.27 20.95
C ALA A 225 -21.19 -1.41 22.23
N TYR A 226 -20.29 -0.43 22.22
CA TYR A 226 -20.13 0.49 23.36
C TYR A 226 -21.35 1.39 23.57
N ILE A 227 -21.98 1.88 22.50
CA ILE A 227 -23.23 2.64 22.53
C ILE A 227 -24.35 1.81 23.18
N ILE A 228 -24.53 0.55 22.77
CA ILE A 228 -25.54 -0.34 23.38
C ILE A 228 -25.27 -0.54 24.87
N PHE A 229 -24.01 -0.77 25.24
CA PHE A 229 -23.61 -0.91 26.65
C PHE A 229 -23.95 0.33 27.48
N LEU A 230 -23.66 1.53 27.00
CA LEU A 230 -24.02 2.79 27.68
C LEU A 230 -25.52 2.97 27.80
N ALA A 231 -26.29 2.68 26.75
CA ALA A 231 -27.75 2.75 26.79
C ALA A 231 -28.33 1.80 27.85
N PHE A 232 -27.82 0.58 27.94
CA PHE A 232 -28.22 -0.39 28.98
C PHE A 232 -27.87 0.08 30.38
N LEU A 233 -26.68 0.65 30.60
CA LEU A 233 -26.28 1.21 31.89
C LEU A 233 -27.20 2.35 32.31
N ASN A 234 -27.48 3.29 31.44
CA ASN A 234 -28.34 4.43 31.71
C ASN A 234 -29.78 4.00 32.05
N TYR A 235 -30.31 3.02 31.31
CA TYR A 235 -31.61 2.42 31.60
C TYR A 235 -31.63 1.78 32.99
N SER A 236 -30.64 0.93 33.31
CA SER A 236 -30.55 0.23 34.61
C SER A 236 -30.47 1.20 35.80
N LEU A 237 -29.71 2.30 35.64
CA LEU A 237 -29.62 3.34 36.70
C LEU A 237 -30.94 4.10 36.88
N LYS A 238 -31.68 4.41 35.82
CA LYS A 238 -33.01 5.05 35.89
C LYS A 238 -34.00 4.18 36.62
N VAL A 239 -34.07 2.88 36.33
CA VAL A 239 -34.95 1.91 37.00
C VAL A 239 -34.66 1.84 38.50
N LYS A 240 -33.37 1.73 38.90
CA LYS A 240 -32.97 1.71 40.32
C LYS A 240 -33.36 2.98 41.08
N ASN A 241 -33.31 4.15 40.44
CA ASN A 241 -33.66 5.41 41.03
C ASN A 241 -35.18 5.60 41.19
N VAL A 242 -35.99 4.98 40.33
CA VAL A 242 -37.47 4.95 40.47
C VAL A 242 -37.89 4.08 41.66
N HIS A 243 -37.25 2.94 41.87
CA HIS A 243 -37.57 2.04 43.00
C HIS A 243 -37.06 2.52 44.38
N LYS A 244 -36.26 3.60 44.44
CA LYS A 244 -35.79 4.20 45.69
C LYS A 244 -36.62 5.39 46.16
N LYS A 245 -37.56 5.86 45.34
CA LYS A 245 -38.56 6.89 45.68
C LYS A 245 -39.88 6.24 46.04
#